data_36329983529b25f3e03dd2e1f4cc38fc
#
_entry.id   36329983529b25f3e03dd2e1f4cc38fc
#
_cell.length_a   1.000
_cell.length_b   1.000
_cell.length_c   1.000
_cell.angle_alpha   90.00
_cell.angle_beta   90.00
_cell.angle_gamma   90.00
#
_symmetry.space_group_name_H-M   'P 1'
#
loop_
_entity.id
_entity.type
_entity.pdbx_description
1 polymer ?
#
loop_
_entity_poly.entity_id
_entity_poly.type
_entity_poly.pdbx_seq_one_letter_code
_entity_poly.pdbx_strand_id
1 'polypeptide(L)'
;MHIGNAAAQEDVRIAPAPETDILLELGVGPLIRPSFEGSSQYEIVPSPIIRLHYLNIPGLIEIGQGLDTGLSIGPSFGYTGERKATDVPGLYGLEDLDATYELGLRLGYGWSFAPEYGAEVYGEARYAFGEATGLVGGLGANGIFRPTQSLTLKFGPTATFASNGYIDTYFSVSPQESIASGGALDIYDPSGGFKTVGLSAEARLEFQPSWFLNGQAGYDRLIGSAADSPIMQAGSRDQLYFGIGISKVFSLDLF
;
A
#
# COMPACT_ATOMS: atom_id res chain seq x y z
N MET A 1 -8.44 30.56 -48.05
CA MET A 1 -8.20 29.24 -47.52
C MET A 1 -7.39 29.42 -46.23
N HIS A 2 -8.08 29.60 -45.10
CA HIS A 2 -7.46 29.79 -43.79
C HIS A 2 -7.26 28.42 -43.16
N ILE A 3 -6.00 28.02 -43.02
CA ILE A 3 -5.62 26.86 -42.25
C ILE A 3 -5.61 27.31 -40.78
N GLY A 4 -6.64 26.90 -40.03
CA GLY A 4 -6.69 27.14 -38.62
C GLY A 4 -5.56 26.38 -37.92
N ASN A 5 -4.72 27.10 -37.18
CA ASN A 5 -3.82 26.53 -36.20
C ASN A 5 -4.67 25.75 -35.18
N ALA A 6 -4.52 24.44 -35.20
CA ALA A 6 -4.89 23.63 -34.05
C ALA A 6 -3.92 24.04 -32.94
N ALA A 7 -4.40 24.84 -32.00
CA ALA A 7 -3.70 25.04 -30.74
C ALA A 7 -3.48 23.64 -30.12
N ALA A 8 -2.25 23.29 -29.94
CA ALA A 8 -1.88 22.12 -29.12
C ALA A 8 -2.54 22.34 -27.76
N GLN A 9 -3.50 21.48 -27.43
CA GLN A 9 -4.13 21.47 -26.14
C GLN A 9 -3.05 21.05 -25.15
N GLU A 10 -2.57 22.01 -24.37
CA GLU A 10 -1.60 21.74 -23.32
C GLU A 10 -2.17 20.67 -22.40
N ASP A 11 -1.45 19.57 -22.33
CA ASP A 11 -1.69 18.47 -21.40
C ASP A 11 -1.73 19.06 -19.98
N VAL A 12 -2.91 19.11 -19.35
CA VAL A 12 -3.07 19.54 -17.95
C VAL A 12 -2.61 18.39 -17.04
N ARG A 13 -1.37 17.98 -17.22
CA ARG A 13 -0.63 17.27 -16.18
C ARG A 13 -0.26 18.33 -15.16
N ILE A 14 -0.28 17.98 -13.89
CA ILE A 14 0.31 18.83 -12.86
C ILE A 14 1.83 18.81 -13.12
N ALA A 15 2.26 19.54 -14.13
CA ALA A 15 3.66 19.85 -14.29
C ALA A 15 4.01 20.86 -13.20
N PRO A 16 5.15 20.69 -12.50
CA PRO A 16 5.59 21.69 -11.56
C PRO A 16 5.69 23.04 -12.30
N ALA A 17 5.13 24.10 -11.70
CA ALA A 17 5.40 25.46 -12.17
C ALA A 17 6.92 25.71 -12.09
N PRO A 18 7.50 26.61 -12.87
CA PRO A 18 8.93 26.85 -12.89
C PRO A 18 9.59 27.13 -11.54
N GLU A 19 8.80 27.58 -10.55
CA GLU A 19 9.22 27.91 -9.18
C GLU A 19 8.76 26.88 -8.14
N THR A 20 8.33 25.69 -8.57
CA THR A 20 7.86 24.64 -7.64
C THR A 20 9.02 23.74 -7.22
N ASP A 21 9.25 23.67 -5.91
CA ASP A 21 10.24 22.76 -5.34
C ASP A 21 9.63 21.44 -4.89
N ILE A 22 8.38 21.46 -4.39
CA ILE A 22 7.71 20.26 -3.92
C ILE A 22 6.26 20.20 -4.42
N LEU A 23 5.86 19.06 -4.98
CA LEU A 23 4.45 18.68 -5.17
C LEU A 23 4.10 17.53 -4.23
N LEU A 24 3.30 17.86 -3.21
CA LEU A 24 2.88 16.92 -2.18
C LEU A 24 1.36 16.73 -2.23
N GLU A 25 0.90 15.50 -2.35
CA GLU A 25 -0.51 15.13 -2.24
C GLU A 25 -0.80 14.62 -0.83
N LEU A 26 -1.78 15.25 -0.18
CA LEU A 26 -2.27 14.84 1.13
C LEU A 26 -3.77 14.58 1.09
N GLY A 27 -4.19 13.51 1.74
CA GLY A 27 -5.60 13.13 1.79
C GLY A 27 -5.89 12.08 2.84
N VAL A 28 -7.14 11.69 2.90
CA VAL A 28 -7.63 10.66 3.81
C VAL A 28 -8.92 10.04 3.28
N GLY A 29 -9.17 8.82 3.67
CA GLY A 29 -10.43 8.13 3.40
C GLY A 29 -10.59 6.87 4.25
N PRO A 30 -11.77 6.25 4.27
CA PRO A 30 -12.00 4.94 4.86
C PRO A 30 -11.35 3.83 4.01
N LEU A 31 -10.81 2.84 4.69
CA LEU A 31 -10.31 1.58 4.13
C LEU A 31 -10.97 0.41 4.87
N ILE A 32 -11.64 -0.44 4.13
CA ILE A 32 -12.12 -1.74 4.59
C ILE A 32 -11.02 -2.74 4.34
N ARG A 33 -10.64 -3.49 5.37
CA ARG A 33 -9.58 -4.51 5.29
C ARG A 33 -9.78 -5.58 6.36
N PRO A 34 -9.08 -6.71 6.32
CA PRO A 34 -9.03 -7.64 7.42
C PRO A 34 -8.55 -6.96 8.72
N SER A 35 -9.16 -7.29 9.85
CA SER A 35 -8.86 -6.66 11.16
C SER A 35 -7.43 -6.92 11.63
N PHE A 36 -6.87 -8.08 11.28
CA PHE A 36 -5.46 -8.44 11.47
C PHE A 36 -5.00 -9.38 10.35
N GLU A 37 -3.72 -9.66 10.29
CA GLU A 37 -3.12 -10.55 9.29
C GLU A 37 -3.72 -11.96 9.36
N GLY A 38 -4.39 -12.38 8.28
CA GLY A 38 -5.07 -13.69 8.22
C GLY A 38 -6.49 -13.69 8.79
N SER A 39 -7.04 -12.54 9.21
CA SER A 39 -8.41 -12.47 9.70
C SER A 39 -9.43 -12.76 8.61
N SER A 40 -10.52 -13.44 8.98
CA SER A 40 -11.75 -13.53 8.19
C SER A 40 -12.76 -12.42 8.52
N GLN A 41 -12.49 -11.61 9.56
CA GLN A 41 -13.29 -10.46 9.95
C GLN A 41 -12.68 -9.19 9.35
N TYR A 42 -13.53 -8.20 9.08
CA TYR A 42 -13.15 -6.95 8.44
C TYR A 42 -13.42 -5.77 9.35
N GLU A 43 -12.58 -4.76 9.25
CA GLU A 43 -12.71 -3.48 9.94
C GLU A 43 -12.67 -2.32 8.95
N ILE A 44 -13.14 -1.16 9.39
CA ILE A 44 -13.01 0.11 8.67
C ILE A 44 -12.03 0.97 9.44
N VAL A 45 -10.94 1.34 8.79
CA VAL A 45 -9.90 2.20 9.39
C VAL A 45 -9.69 3.46 8.55
N PRO A 46 -9.23 4.56 9.15
CA PRO A 46 -8.77 5.71 8.38
C PRO A 46 -7.48 5.34 7.63
N SER A 47 -7.44 5.68 6.34
CA SER A 47 -6.27 5.48 5.49
C SER A 47 -5.75 6.85 5.02
N PRO A 48 -4.57 7.27 5.46
CA PRO A 48 -3.94 8.49 4.97
C PRO A 48 -3.48 8.28 3.53
N ILE A 49 -3.60 9.34 2.72
CA ILE A 49 -3.05 9.40 1.37
C ILE A 49 -1.92 10.42 1.40
N ILE A 50 -0.68 9.96 1.20
CA ILE A 50 0.51 10.80 1.19
C ILE A 50 1.34 10.37 -0.02
N ARG A 51 1.48 11.27 -1.02
CA ARG A 51 2.29 11.01 -2.21
C ARG A 51 3.18 12.22 -2.50
N LEU A 52 4.45 11.96 -2.72
CA LEU A 52 5.41 12.94 -3.21
C LEU A 52 5.49 12.78 -4.74
N HIS A 53 4.98 13.77 -5.47
CA HIS A 53 4.97 13.75 -6.93
C HIS A 53 6.21 14.42 -7.53
N TYR A 54 6.74 15.43 -6.87
CA TYR A 54 7.92 16.15 -7.30
C TYR A 54 8.71 16.68 -6.11
N LEU A 55 10.01 16.61 -6.21
CA LEU A 55 10.96 17.22 -5.28
C LEU A 55 12.15 17.74 -6.06
N ASN A 56 12.40 19.04 -5.94
CA ASN A 56 13.61 19.70 -6.43
C ASN A 56 14.32 20.39 -5.25
N ILE A 57 15.53 19.93 -4.96
CA ILE A 57 16.43 20.63 -4.05
C ILE A 57 17.59 21.17 -4.91
N PRO A 58 17.65 22.49 -5.19
CA PRO A 58 18.59 23.06 -6.14
C PRO A 58 20.03 22.64 -5.88
N GLY A 59 20.69 22.10 -6.91
CA GLY A 59 22.09 21.64 -6.84
C GLY A 59 22.32 20.32 -6.10
N LEU A 60 21.28 19.66 -5.58
CA LEU A 60 21.40 18.40 -4.86
C LEU A 60 20.63 17.26 -5.52
N ILE A 61 19.33 17.40 -5.72
CA ILE A 61 18.49 16.31 -6.22
C ILE A 61 17.19 16.85 -6.87
N GLU A 62 16.80 16.21 -7.97
CA GLU A 62 15.49 16.40 -8.60
C GLU A 62 14.85 15.03 -8.83
N ILE A 63 13.64 14.83 -8.30
CA ILE A 63 12.88 13.59 -8.37
C ILE A 63 11.46 13.89 -8.86
N GLY A 64 10.95 13.03 -9.73
CA GLY A 64 9.62 13.18 -10.31
C GLY A 64 9.64 14.12 -11.51
N GLN A 65 9.35 13.60 -12.69
CA GLN A 65 9.20 14.39 -13.93
C GLN A 65 7.72 14.55 -14.32
N GLY A 66 6.86 14.59 -13.31
CA GLY A 66 5.41 14.54 -13.49
C GLY A 66 4.82 13.21 -13.03
N LEU A 67 3.51 13.08 -13.19
CA LEU A 67 2.78 11.92 -12.70
C LEU A 67 3.22 10.63 -13.41
N ASP A 68 3.68 9.65 -12.63
CA ASP A 68 3.90 8.27 -13.04
C ASP A 68 5.02 8.01 -14.10
N THR A 69 5.99 8.90 -14.27
CA THR A 69 7.14 8.67 -15.16
C THR A 69 8.46 8.94 -14.44
N GLY A 70 9.50 8.14 -14.80
CA GLY A 70 10.82 8.25 -14.20
C GLY A 70 10.89 7.68 -12.79
N LEU A 71 11.92 8.07 -12.06
CA LEU A 71 12.15 7.64 -10.69
C LEU A 71 11.16 8.33 -9.75
N SER A 72 10.54 7.55 -8.89
CA SER A 72 9.68 8.02 -7.80
C SER A 72 10.21 7.53 -6.46
N ILE A 73 10.13 8.40 -5.45
CA ILE A 73 10.43 8.07 -4.07
C ILE A 73 9.31 8.66 -3.21
N GLY A 74 8.90 7.95 -2.19
CA GLY A 74 7.88 8.45 -1.27
C GLY A 74 7.89 7.70 0.04
N PRO A 75 7.21 8.23 1.06
CA PRO A 75 7.01 7.51 2.30
C PRO A 75 6.10 6.30 2.07
N SER A 76 6.33 5.24 2.85
CA SER A 76 5.48 4.07 2.91
C SER A 76 5.08 3.83 4.35
N PHE A 77 3.78 3.63 4.57
CA PHE A 77 3.19 3.41 5.88
C PHE A 77 2.43 2.09 5.88
N GLY A 78 2.43 1.41 7.02
CA GLY A 78 1.60 0.27 7.28
C GLY A 78 1.00 0.35 8.68
N TYR A 79 -0.08 -0.35 8.87
CA TYR A 79 -0.73 -0.52 10.15
C TYR A 79 -1.42 -1.88 10.16
N THR A 80 -1.22 -2.66 11.20
CA THR A 80 -1.96 -3.88 11.48
C THR A 80 -2.69 -3.69 12.80
N GLY A 81 -4.00 -3.96 12.82
CA GLY A 81 -4.84 -3.79 13.99
C GLY A 81 -4.51 -4.80 15.10
N GLU A 82 -5.11 -4.57 16.26
CA GLU A 82 -5.06 -5.51 17.40
C GLU A 82 -5.74 -6.84 17.05
N ARG A 83 -5.28 -7.93 17.66
CA ARG A 83 -5.95 -9.22 17.65
C ARG A 83 -6.28 -9.62 19.08
N LYS A 84 -7.58 -9.68 19.41
CA LYS A 84 -8.05 -10.24 20.68
C LYS A 84 -8.49 -11.67 20.43
N ALA A 85 -7.75 -12.61 20.97
CA ALA A 85 -7.97 -14.04 20.74
C ALA A 85 -9.36 -14.50 21.18
N THR A 86 -9.92 -13.89 22.24
CA THR A 86 -11.27 -14.17 22.74
C THR A 86 -12.38 -13.73 21.78
N ASP A 87 -12.13 -12.76 20.91
CA ASP A 87 -13.12 -12.21 19.99
C ASP A 87 -13.17 -12.98 18.67
N VAL A 88 -12.20 -13.90 18.44
CA VAL A 88 -12.10 -14.67 17.21
C VAL A 88 -12.36 -16.15 17.50
N PRO A 89 -13.50 -16.71 17.06
CA PRO A 89 -13.77 -18.13 17.23
C PRO A 89 -12.64 -18.99 16.62
N GLY A 90 -12.09 -19.90 17.41
CA GLY A 90 -10.99 -20.78 17.01
C GLY A 90 -9.59 -20.30 17.37
N LEU A 91 -9.43 -19.07 17.90
CA LEU A 91 -8.14 -18.55 18.40
C LEU A 91 -8.06 -18.50 19.93
N TYR A 92 -9.02 -19.09 20.62
CA TYR A 92 -9.00 -19.15 22.07
C TYR A 92 -7.70 -19.84 22.56
N GLY A 93 -7.04 -19.21 23.52
CA GLY A 93 -5.77 -19.70 24.10
C GLY A 93 -4.52 -19.03 23.51
N LEU A 94 -4.66 -18.27 22.41
CA LEU A 94 -3.57 -17.41 21.94
C LEU A 94 -3.47 -16.15 22.80
N GLU A 95 -2.31 -15.54 22.80
CA GLU A 95 -2.11 -14.19 23.36
C GLU A 95 -2.81 -13.12 22.52
N ASP A 96 -3.30 -12.09 23.19
CA ASP A 96 -3.79 -10.88 22.54
C ASP A 96 -2.59 -10.14 21.96
N LEU A 97 -2.76 -9.55 20.77
CA LEU A 97 -1.74 -8.72 20.12
C LEU A 97 -2.22 -7.29 20.04
N ASP A 98 -1.38 -6.35 20.41
CA ASP A 98 -1.61 -4.93 20.21
C ASP A 98 -1.38 -4.53 18.75
N ALA A 99 -1.64 -3.26 18.43
CA ALA A 99 -1.44 -2.74 17.09
C ALA A 99 0.05 -2.62 16.71
N THR A 100 0.35 -2.87 15.45
CA THR A 100 1.67 -2.65 14.84
C THR A 100 1.59 -1.52 13.83
N TYR A 101 2.58 -0.66 13.88
CA TYR A 101 2.79 0.44 12.93
C TYR A 101 4.03 0.18 12.10
N GLU A 102 3.99 0.59 10.85
CA GLU A 102 5.12 0.40 9.94
C GLU A 102 5.45 1.74 9.27
N LEU A 103 6.74 2.06 9.20
CA LEU A 103 7.25 3.27 8.56
C LEU A 103 8.45 2.93 7.68
N GLY A 104 8.46 3.47 6.48
CA GLY A 104 9.52 3.23 5.53
C GLY A 104 9.43 4.05 4.27
N LEU A 105 10.02 3.53 3.20
CA LEU A 105 10.11 4.18 1.91
C LEU A 105 9.60 3.25 0.81
N ARG A 106 9.00 3.86 -0.21
CA ARG A 106 8.70 3.26 -1.51
C ARG A 106 9.57 3.90 -2.57
N LEU A 107 10.17 3.08 -3.41
CA LEU A 107 10.89 3.46 -4.60
C LEU A 107 10.19 2.86 -5.82
N GLY A 108 10.05 3.62 -6.88
CA GLY A 108 9.43 3.15 -8.11
C GLY A 108 10.10 3.73 -9.34
N TYR A 109 9.80 3.11 -10.47
CA TYR A 109 10.16 3.63 -11.78
C TYR A 109 9.02 3.42 -12.75
N GLY A 110 8.57 4.50 -13.39
CA GLY A 110 7.48 4.51 -14.35
C GLY A 110 7.94 4.78 -15.77
N TRP A 111 7.24 4.19 -16.71
CA TRP A 111 7.39 4.40 -18.16
C TRP A 111 6.08 4.89 -18.75
N SER A 112 6.15 5.85 -19.67
CA SER A 112 5.02 6.25 -20.52
C SER A 112 5.30 5.76 -21.93
N PHE A 113 4.41 4.95 -22.47
CA PHE A 113 4.51 4.41 -23.84
C PHE A 113 3.67 5.25 -24.81
N ALA A 114 2.60 5.83 -24.31
CA ALA A 114 1.71 6.75 -24.99
C ALA A 114 1.04 7.66 -23.93
N PRO A 115 0.36 8.75 -24.32
CA PRO A 115 -0.36 9.58 -23.34
C PRO A 115 -1.32 8.78 -22.46
N GLU A 116 -1.98 7.76 -23.02
CA GLU A 116 -2.97 6.96 -22.32
C GLU A 116 -2.37 5.74 -21.60
N TYR A 117 -1.18 5.30 -21.95
CA TYR A 117 -0.62 4.02 -21.50
C TYR A 117 0.77 4.16 -20.88
N GLY A 118 0.96 3.50 -19.77
CA GLY A 118 2.24 3.40 -19.09
C GLY A 118 2.36 2.12 -18.29
N ALA A 119 3.47 1.99 -17.61
CA ALA A 119 3.71 0.95 -16.61
C ALA A 119 4.59 1.50 -15.50
N GLU A 120 4.53 0.91 -14.33
CA GLU A 120 5.47 1.17 -13.24
C GLU A 120 5.89 -0.15 -12.59
N VAL A 121 7.10 -0.17 -12.04
CA VAL A 121 7.52 -1.16 -11.06
C VAL A 121 7.92 -0.44 -9.78
N TYR A 122 7.69 -1.06 -8.65
CA TYR A 122 8.05 -0.48 -7.37
C TYR A 122 8.46 -1.52 -6.36
N GLY A 123 9.24 -1.06 -5.38
CA GLY A 123 9.54 -1.79 -4.17
C GLY A 123 9.35 -0.88 -2.97
N GLU A 124 8.97 -1.46 -1.85
CA GLU A 124 8.85 -0.76 -0.57
C GLU A 124 9.48 -1.57 0.55
N ALA A 125 10.05 -0.85 1.50
CA ALA A 125 10.62 -1.42 2.70
C ALA A 125 10.21 -0.56 3.89
N ARG A 126 9.63 -1.19 4.91
CA ARG A 126 9.16 -0.56 6.15
C ARG A 126 9.75 -1.31 7.34
N TYR A 127 9.96 -0.60 8.42
CA TYR A 127 10.25 -1.19 9.72
C TYR A 127 9.01 -1.16 10.59
N ALA A 128 8.64 -2.31 11.12
CA ALA A 128 7.50 -2.50 12.00
C ALA A 128 7.91 -2.23 13.45
N PHE A 129 7.05 -1.55 14.20
CA PHE A 129 7.20 -1.26 15.63
C PHE A 129 5.84 -1.29 16.33
N GLY A 130 5.86 -1.50 17.62
CA GLY A 130 4.67 -1.79 18.43
C GLY A 130 4.68 -3.26 18.82
N GLU A 131 3.60 -4.00 18.53
CA GLU A 131 3.54 -5.43 18.85
C GLU A 131 4.55 -6.23 18.04
N ALA A 132 4.48 -6.18 16.73
CA ALA A 132 5.48 -6.82 15.89
C ALA A 132 6.66 -5.88 15.60
N THR A 133 7.84 -6.46 15.48
CA THR A 133 9.06 -5.74 15.11
C THR A 133 9.76 -6.42 13.93
N GLY A 134 10.44 -5.63 13.12
CA GLY A 134 11.26 -6.14 12.03
C GLY A 134 10.97 -5.52 10.68
N LEU A 135 11.61 -6.06 9.64
CA LEU A 135 11.47 -5.56 8.28
C LEU A 135 10.24 -6.17 7.61
N VAL A 136 9.43 -5.30 7.02
CA VAL A 136 8.30 -5.65 6.16
C VAL A 136 8.46 -4.94 4.83
N GLY A 137 8.03 -5.54 3.75
CA GLY A 137 8.13 -4.86 2.47
C GLY A 137 7.27 -5.48 1.39
N GLY A 138 7.35 -4.88 0.22
CA GLY A 138 6.57 -5.31 -0.93
C GLY A 138 7.26 -4.99 -2.24
N LEU A 139 6.85 -5.71 -3.25
CA LEU A 139 7.19 -5.49 -4.65
C LEU A 139 5.90 -5.46 -5.46
N GLY A 140 5.87 -4.64 -6.50
CA GLY A 140 4.73 -4.62 -7.40
C GLY A 140 5.09 -4.08 -8.78
N ALA A 141 4.19 -4.37 -9.71
CA ALA A 141 4.23 -3.82 -11.06
C ALA A 141 2.81 -3.46 -11.48
N ASN A 142 2.61 -2.29 -12.05
CA ASN A 142 1.31 -1.84 -12.50
C ASN A 142 1.32 -1.49 -13.98
N GLY A 143 0.29 -1.90 -14.71
CA GLY A 143 -0.14 -1.24 -15.93
C GLY A 143 -0.88 0.03 -15.57
N ILE A 144 -0.62 1.10 -16.31
CA ILE A 144 -1.24 2.42 -16.12
C ILE A 144 -2.06 2.73 -17.35
N PHE A 145 -3.33 3.06 -17.13
CA PHE A 145 -4.27 3.48 -18.17
C PHE A 145 -4.91 4.81 -17.83
N ARG A 146 -4.85 5.76 -18.75
CA ARG A 146 -5.42 7.10 -18.60
C ARG A 146 -6.46 7.35 -19.71
N PRO A 147 -7.72 6.90 -19.50
CA PRO A 147 -8.78 7.07 -20.50
C PRO A 147 -9.14 8.53 -20.75
N THR A 148 -8.86 9.40 -19.79
CA THR A 148 -9.00 10.85 -19.90
C THR A 148 -7.83 11.54 -19.19
N GLN A 149 -7.67 12.85 -19.38
CA GLN A 149 -6.63 13.61 -18.69
C GLN A 149 -6.83 13.64 -17.16
N SER A 150 -8.07 13.52 -16.69
CA SER A 150 -8.41 13.55 -15.26
C SER A 150 -8.46 12.20 -14.56
N LEU A 151 -8.48 11.07 -15.30
CA LEU A 151 -8.62 9.73 -14.72
C LEU A 151 -7.37 8.90 -14.99
N THR A 152 -6.76 8.42 -13.92
CA THR A 152 -5.68 7.42 -13.97
C THR A 152 -6.14 6.14 -13.28
N LEU A 153 -5.97 5.03 -13.97
CA LEU A 153 -6.21 3.68 -13.47
C LEU A 153 -4.89 2.92 -13.44
N LYS A 154 -4.62 2.22 -12.34
CA LYS A 154 -3.47 1.33 -12.18
C LYS A 154 -3.96 -0.05 -11.79
N PHE A 155 -3.33 -1.07 -12.33
CA PHE A 155 -3.63 -2.45 -11.99
C PHE A 155 -2.41 -3.33 -12.18
N GLY A 156 -2.18 -4.25 -11.23
CA GLY A 156 -1.08 -5.17 -11.38
C GLY A 156 -0.83 -6.12 -10.22
N PRO A 157 0.14 -7.03 -10.38
CA PRO A 157 0.53 -7.97 -9.35
C PRO A 157 1.33 -7.31 -8.22
N THR A 158 1.18 -7.89 -7.04
CA THR A 158 1.90 -7.53 -5.81
C THR A 158 2.46 -8.78 -5.13
N ALA A 159 3.53 -8.59 -4.38
CA ALA A 159 4.06 -9.60 -3.47
C ALA A 159 4.61 -8.89 -2.23
N THR A 160 4.32 -9.41 -1.04
CA THR A 160 4.85 -8.87 0.21
C THR A 160 5.74 -9.87 0.91
N PHE A 161 6.67 -9.36 1.70
CA PHE A 161 7.58 -10.17 2.52
C PHE A 161 7.69 -9.57 3.92
N ALA A 162 8.06 -10.40 4.89
CA ALA A 162 8.34 -9.96 6.25
C ALA A 162 9.46 -10.78 6.88
N SER A 163 10.19 -10.15 7.81
CA SER A 163 11.23 -10.80 8.61
C SER A 163 10.66 -11.78 9.62
N ASN A 164 11.53 -12.64 10.19
CA ASN A 164 11.13 -13.64 11.17
C ASN A 164 10.33 -13.03 12.33
N GLY A 165 10.81 -11.94 12.95
CA GLY A 165 10.13 -11.34 14.10
C GLY A 165 8.70 -10.89 13.80
N TYR A 166 8.45 -10.36 12.63
CA TYR A 166 7.09 -9.98 12.21
C TYR A 166 6.20 -11.22 11.99
N ILE A 167 6.71 -12.22 11.26
CA ILE A 167 5.98 -13.45 10.96
C ILE A 167 5.70 -14.23 12.25
N ASP A 168 6.67 -14.29 13.14
CA ASP A 168 6.54 -14.96 14.43
C ASP A 168 5.41 -14.35 15.28
N THR A 169 5.36 -13.02 15.38
CA THR A 169 4.31 -12.34 16.15
C THR A 169 2.89 -12.71 15.69
N TYR A 170 2.65 -12.78 14.38
CA TYR A 170 1.28 -12.97 13.88
C TYR A 170 0.90 -14.42 13.63
N PHE A 171 1.86 -15.30 13.40
CA PHE A 171 1.60 -16.63 12.84
C PHE A 171 2.16 -17.77 13.68
N SER A 172 2.93 -17.52 14.75
CA SER A 172 3.41 -18.58 15.64
C SER A 172 2.30 -19.09 16.57
N VAL A 173 2.50 -20.29 17.07
CA VAL A 173 1.75 -20.89 18.17
C VAL A 173 2.76 -21.50 19.14
N SER A 174 2.93 -20.88 20.29
CA SER A 174 3.84 -21.35 21.34
C SER A 174 3.30 -22.63 22.03
N PRO A 175 4.16 -23.40 22.73
CA PRO A 175 3.70 -24.54 23.52
C PRO A 175 2.64 -24.17 24.57
N GLN A 176 2.75 -22.98 25.16
CA GLN A 176 1.81 -22.48 26.17
C GLN A 176 0.44 -22.20 25.55
N GLU A 177 0.40 -21.58 24.39
CA GLU A 177 -0.83 -21.30 23.65
C GLU A 177 -1.49 -22.58 23.13
N SER A 178 -0.71 -23.54 22.64
CA SER A 178 -1.22 -24.86 22.25
C SER A 178 -1.92 -25.57 23.42
N ILE A 179 -1.33 -25.54 24.61
CA ILE A 179 -1.94 -26.08 25.83
C ILE A 179 -3.18 -25.27 26.21
N ALA A 180 -3.11 -23.94 26.18
CA ALA A 180 -4.22 -23.06 26.55
C ALA A 180 -5.42 -23.18 25.60
N SER A 181 -5.18 -23.50 24.33
CA SER A 181 -6.22 -23.82 23.35
C SER A 181 -6.86 -25.20 23.55
N GLY A 182 -6.38 -25.96 24.54
CA GLY A 182 -6.81 -27.37 24.74
C GLY A 182 -6.30 -28.31 23.66
N GLY A 183 -5.22 -27.96 22.97
CA GLY A 183 -4.65 -28.71 21.84
C GLY A 183 -5.40 -28.51 20.52
N ALA A 184 -6.23 -27.47 20.43
CA ALA A 184 -6.94 -27.15 19.18
C ALA A 184 -5.98 -26.52 18.14
N LEU A 185 -4.93 -25.84 18.60
CA LEU A 185 -3.91 -25.24 17.76
C LEU A 185 -2.58 -25.97 17.99
N ASP A 186 -2.02 -26.56 16.96
CA ASP A 186 -0.71 -27.20 16.99
C ASP A 186 0.41 -26.18 17.20
N ILE A 187 1.48 -26.58 17.90
CA ILE A 187 2.69 -25.75 18.04
C ILE A 187 3.23 -25.43 16.64
N TYR A 188 3.53 -24.16 16.40
CA TYR A 188 4.02 -23.72 15.11
C TYR A 188 5.08 -22.62 15.25
N ASP A 189 6.22 -22.82 14.59
CA ASP A 189 7.36 -21.91 14.56
C ASP A 189 7.61 -21.49 13.08
N PRO A 190 7.02 -20.35 12.64
CA PRO A 190 7.14 -19.89 11.27
C PRO A 190 8.47 -19.22 11.00
N SER A 191 8.83 -19.10 9.73
CA SER A 191 9.99 -18.34 9.27
C SER A 191 9.59 -17.17 8.39
N GLY A 192 10.39 -16.10 8.42
CA GLY A 192 10.25 -14.97 7.52
C GLY A 192 10.46 -15.36 6.05
N GLY A 193 9.97 -14.51 5.17
CA GLY A 193 10.04 -14.68 3.73
C GLY A 193 8.89 -13.98 3.01
N PHE A 194 8.57 -14.45 1.82
CA PHE A 194 7.37 -13.97 1.14
C PHE A 194 6.12 -14.40 1.89
N LYS A 195 5.26 -13.40 2.16
CA LYS A 195 4.07 -13.53 3.00
C LYS A 195 2.79 -13.59 2.16
N THR A 196 2.68 -12.73 1.14
CA THR A 196 1.52 -12.71 0.24
C THR A 196 1.92 -12.60 -1.21
N VAL A 197 1.02 -13.05 -2.08
CA VAL A 197 0.97 -12.69 -3.49
C VAL A 197 -0.44 -12.20 -3.81
N GLY A 198 -0.55 -11.20 -4.67
CA GLY A 198 -1.85 -10.60 -4.90
C GLY A 198 -1.96 -9.76 -6.17
N LEU A 199 -3.05 -9.04 -6.23
CA LEU A 199 -3.38 -8.08 -7.28
C LEU A 199 -3.89 -6.80 -6.61
N SER A 200 -3.48 -5.65 -7.13
CA SER A 200 -3.97 -4.35 -6.71
C SER A 200 -4.58 -3.58 -7.88
N ALA A 201 -5.55 -2.76 -7.58
CA ALA A 201 -6.16 -1.81 -8.50
C ALA A 201 -6.30 -0.46 -7.80
N GLU A 202 -5.94 0.61 -8.51
CA GLU A 202 -6.10 1.98 -8.06
C GLU A 202 -6.82 2.80 -9.14
N ALA A 203 -7.64 3.73 -8.71
CA ALA A 203 -8.28 4.73 -9.54
C ALA A 203 -8.08 6.10 -8.91
N ARG A 204 -7.66 7.09 -9.70
CA ARG A 204 -7.45 8.45 -9.27
C ARG A 204 -8.10 9.41 -10.27
N LEU A 205 -9.11 10.13 -9.80
CA LEU A 205 -9.91 11.07 -10.60
C LEU A 205 -9.72 12.49 -10.10
N GLU A 206 -9.16 13.36 -10.92
CA GLU A 206 -9.18 14.79 -10.67
C GLU A 206 -10.58 15.36 -10.98
N PHE A 207 -11.33 15.71 -9.95
CA PHE A 207 -12.70 16.23 -10.09
C PHE A 207 -12.80 17.77 -9.99
N GLN A 208 -11.74 18.37 -9.44
CA GLN A 208 -11.49 19.83 -9.45
C GLN A 208 -9.97 20.04 -9.50
N PRO A 209 -9.47 21.20 -9.95
CA PRO A 209 -8.03 21.47 -9.99
C PRO A 209 -7.33 21.15 -8.67
N SER A 210 -6.35 20.27 -8.73
CA SER A 210 -5.59 19.76 -7.57
C SER A 210 -6.38 18.93 -6.53
N TRP A 211 -7.67 18.64 -6.74
CA TRP A 211 -8.47 17.79 -5.88
C TRP A 211 -8.79 16.46 -6.55
N PHE A 212 -8.56 15.38 -5.81
CA PHE A 212 -8.66 14.03 -6.33
C PHE A 212 -9.59 13.16 -5.50
N LEU A 213 -10.39 12.36 -6.20
CA LEU A 213 -11.07 11.19 -5.65
C LEU A 213 -10.17 9.99 -5.92
N ASN A 214 -9.84 9.26 -4.87
CA ASN A 214 -9.00 8.06 -4.94
C ASN A 214 -9.82 6.84 -4.58
N GLY A 215 -9.66 5.77 -5.35
CA GLY A 215 -10.17 4.44 -5.07
C GLY A 215 -9.03 3.46 -5.05
N GLN A 216 -9.07 2.50 -4.15
CA GLN A 216 -8.14 1.38 -4.12
C GLN A 216 -8.87 0.08 -3.79
N ALA A 217 -8.44 -0.99 -4.40
CA ALA A 217 -8.92 -2.33 -4.12
C ALA A 217 -7.78 -3.33 -4.32
N GLY A 218 -7.82 -4.42 -3.59
CA GLY A 218 -6.85 -5.48 -3.80
C GLY A 218 -7.29 -6.79 -3.20
N TYR A 219 -6.62 -7.80 -3.66
CA TYR A 219 -6.71 -9.17 -3.20
C TYR A 219 -5.30 -9.69 -2.96
N ASP A 220 -5.03 -10.10 -1.75
CA ASP A 220 -3.80 -10.75 -1.34
C ASP A 220 -4.10 -12.16 -0.84
N ARG A 221 -3.27 -13.12 -1.22
CA ARG A 221 -3.32 -14.47 -0.70
C ARG A 221 -2.07 -14.74 0.11
N LEU A 222 -2.26 -15.11 1.36
CA LEU A 222 -1.18 -15.57 2.22
C LEU A 222 -0.54 -16.82 1.64
N ILE A 223 0.80 -16.88 1.67
CA ILE A 223 1.63 -17.98 1.18
C ILE A 223 2.72 -18.31 2.20
N GLY A 224 3.44 -19.42 1.96
CA GLY A 224 4.57 -19.84 2.80
C GLY A 224 4.20 -20.04 4.26
N SER A 225 5.11 -19.73 5.17
CA SER A 225 4.95 -19.93 6.61
C SER A 225 3.71 -19.21 7.18
N ALA A 226 3.33 -18.06 6.65
CA ALA A 226 2.11 -17.39 7.09
C ALA A 226 0.85 -18.20 6.76
N ALA A 227 0.79 -18.78 5.56
CA ALA A 227 -0.35 -19.59 5.11
C ALA A 227 -0.46 -20.94 5.82
N ASP A 228 0.65 -21.49 6.26
CA ASP A 228 0.71 -22.82 6.87
C ASP A 228 0.48 -22.80 8.39
N SER A 229 0.34 -21.60 8.97
CA SER A 229 0.02 -21.43 10.39
C SER A 229 -1.33 -22.07 10.74
N PRO A 230 -1.42 -22.77 11.90
CA PRO A 230 -2.70 -23.26 12.44
C PRO A 230 -3.75 -22.18 12.65
N ILE A 231 -3.34 -20.93 12.84
CA ILE A 231 -4.21 -19.75 12.96
C ILE A 231 -5.12 -19.60 11.73
N MET A 232 -4.64 -20.04 10.56
CA MET A 232 -5.44 -19.99 9.32
C MET A 232 -6.65 -20.94 9.31
N GLN A 233 -6.77 -21.85 10.26
CA GLN A 233 -7.99 -22.68 10.43
C GLN A 233 -9.17 -21.87 10.93
N ALA A 234 -8.91 -20.80 11.71
CA ALA A 234 -9.91 -19.87 12.22
C ALA A 234 -9.99 -18.57 11.39
N GLY A 235 -9.06 -18.38 10.49
CA GLY A 235 -8.93 -17.20 9.67
C GLY A 235 -9.18 -17.44 8.18
N SER A 236 -8.53 -16.65 7.35
CA SER A 236 -8.56 -16.76 5.89
C SER A 236 -7.19 -16.47 5.29
N ARG A 237 -6.78 -17.32 4.33
CA ARG A 237 -5.62 -17.00 3.50
C ARG A 237 -5.92 -15.90 2.47
N ASP A 238 -7.18 -15.70 2.17
CA ASP A 238 -7.66 -14.76 1.16
C ASP A 238 -8.04 -13.45 1.86
N GLN A 239 -7.32 -12.38 1.51
CA GLN A 239 -7.41 -11.07 2.14
C GLN A 239 -7.82 -10.05 1.09
N LEU A 240 -9.00 -9.46 1.25
CA LEU A 240 -9.50 -8.40 0.37
C LEU A 240 -9.35 -7.05 1.08
N TYR A 241 -9.11 -6.00 0.32
CA TYR A 241 -9.24 -4.65 0.84
C TYR A 241 -9.90 -3.73 -0.20
N PHE A 242 -10.58 -2.72 0.29
CA PHE A 242 -11.22 -1.70 -0.52
C PHE A 242 -11.21 -0.36 0.22
N GLY A 243 -10.78 0.70 -0.46
CA GLY A 243 -10.75 2.05 0.09
C GLY A 243 -11.19 3.10 -0.90
N ILE A 244 -11.68 4.20 -0.35
CA ILE A 244 -12.00 5.41 -1.10
C ILE A 244 -11.52 6.61 -0.28
N GLY A 245 -11.03 7.67 -0.93
CA GLY A 245 -10.55 8.83 -0.21
C GLY A 245 -10.50 10.08 -1.09
N ILE A 246 -10.36 11.22 -0.43
CA ILE A 246 -10.19 12.50 -1.09
C ILE A 246 -8.82 13.05 -0.73
N SER A 247 -8.12 13.59 -1.72
CA SER A 247 -6.81 14.22 -1.54
C SER A 247 -6.69 15.54 -2.30
N LYS A 248 -5.72 16.32 -1.90
CA LYS A 248 -5.34 17.57 -2.55
C LYS A 248 -3.84 17.62 -2.78
N VAL A 249 -3.44 18.08 -3.96
CA VAL A 249 -2.03 18.38 -4.28
C VAL A 249 -1.72 19.82 -3.88
N PHE A 250 -0.62 19.97 -3.18
CA PHE A 250 -0.04 21.23 -2.74
C PHE A 250 1.27 21.45 -3.49
N SER A 251 1.45 22.65 -4.04
CA SER A 251 2.71 23.12 -4.59
C SER A 251 3.39 24.02 -3.57
N LEU A 252 4.64 23.73 -3.26
CA LEU A 252 5.45 24.49 -2.32
C LEU A 252 6.70 25.01 -3.05
N ASP A 253 6.99 26.27 -2.85
CA ASP A 253 8.19 26.98 -3.27
C ASP A 253 8.98 27.30 -1.99
N LEU A 254 10.15 26.72 -1.84
CA LEU A 254 10.94 26.78 -0.60
C LEU A 254 12.35 27.34 -0.77
N PHE A 255 12.87 27.39 -2.03
CA PHE A 255 14.28 27.74 -2.31
C PHE A 255 14.44 28.82 -3.36
#